data_4a84c5a13af38925076e3a8733182091
#
_entry.id   4a84c5a13af38925076e3a8733182091
#
_cell.length_a   1.000
_cell.length_b   1.000
_cell.length_c   1.000
_cell.angle_alpha   90.00
_cell.angle_beta   90.00
_cell.angle_gamma   90.00
#
_symmetry.space_group_name_H-M   'P 1'
#
loop_
_entity.id
_entity.type
_entity.pdbx_description
1 polymer ?
#
loop_
_entity_poly.entity_id
_entity_poly.type
_entity_poly.pdbx_seq_one_letter_code
_entity_poly.pdbx_strand_id
1 'polypeptide(L)'
;MLFRSVSGGVDSALTSTLCAETKRNVLCVEMPINQEKDQVSRSKKHIEWLKKKYSNVSSINISLDNTFDSFIESIPEVKSSENDLSLANTRSRLRMVALYYFSSLKKYLVVGTGNKVEDFGIGFYTKYGDGGVDISPIADLLKSDVYNLAKFYNIINEIIEATPTDGLWDDNRNDEDQIGASYEELEKAMQIAHNLDYDLSNREQEVLKIYKSLNSSNRHKMLPIPICKIPKDYIR
;
A
#
# COMPACT_ATOMS: atom_id res chain seq x y z
N MET A 1 -10.95 -16.57 -5.26
CA MET A 1 -9.52 -16.70 -5.56
C MET A 1 -8.91 -15.33 -5.44
N LEU A 2 -7.72 -15.23 -4.86
CA LEU A 2 -7.15 -13.97 -4.43
C LEU A 2 -5.78 -13.76 -5.09
N PHE A 3 -5.51 -12.52 -5.50
CA PHE A 3 -4.30 -12.15 -6.22
C PHE A 3 -3.60 -11.01 -5.46
N ARG A 4 -2.32 -11.20 -5.09
CA ARG A 4 -1.67 -10.28 -4.17
C ARG A 4 -0.21 -9.98 -4.54
N SER A 5 0.17 -8.69 -4.54
CA SER A 5 1.58 -8.28 -4.50
C SER A 5 2.17 -8.51 -3.11
N VAL A 6 3.37 -9.07 -3.01
CA VAL A 6 4.13 -9.21 -1.77
C VAL A 6 5.37 -8.32 -1.88
N SER A 7 5.38 -7.22 -1.12
CA SER A 7 6.45 -6.22 -1.15
C SER A 7 7.60 -6.50 -0.18
N GLY A 8 7.39 -7.39 0.79
CA GLY A 8 8.32 -7.64 1.90
C GLY A 8 8.07 -6.76 3.13
N GLY A 9 7.01 -5.93 3.13
CA GLY A 9 6.52 -5.18 4.29
C GLY A 9 5.43 -5.93 5.06
N VAL A 10 5.18 -5.52 6.32
CA VAL A 10 4.27 -6.19 7.27
C VAL A 10 2.83 -6.24 6.77
N ASP A 11 2.32 -5.17 6.13
CA ASP A 11 0.96 -5.11 5.60
C ASP A 11 0.73 -6.15 4.51
N SER A 12 1.68 -6.26 3.57
CA SER A 12 1.60 -7.26 2.50
C SER A 12 1.71 -8.69 3.03
N ALA A 13 2.52 -8.89 4.07
CA ALA A 13 2.69 -10.18 4.70
C ALA A 13 1.45 -10.61 5.49
N LEU A 14 0.85 -9.70 6.27
CA LEU A 14 -0.40 -9.98 6.97
C LEU A 14 -1.53 -10.27 5.97
N THR A 15 -1.71 -9.40 4.98
CA THR A 15 -2.77 -9.55 3.97
C THR A 15 -2.67 -10.88 3.24
N SER A 16 -1.48 -11.27 2.78
CA SER A 16 -1.28 -12.56 2.10
C SER A 16 -1.55 -13.76 3.03
N THR A 17 -1.23 -13.64 4.30
CA THR A 17 -1.52 -14.65 5.33
C THR A 17 -3.03 -14.79 5.55
N LEU A 18 -3.74 -13.68 5.73
CA LEU A 18 -5.21 -13.66 5.86
C LEU A 18 -5.90 -14.26 4.63
N CYS A 19 -5.40 -13.94 3.43
CA CYS A 19 -5.87 -14.54 2.20
C CYS A 19 -5.69 -16.07 2.21
N ALA A 20 -4.53 -16.55 2.63
CA ALA A 20 -4.23 -17.99 2.71
C ALA A 20 -5.14 -18.71 3.71
N GLU A 21 -5.45 -18.09 4.85
CA GLU A 21 -6.38 -18.64 5.87
C GLU A 21 -7.80 -18.86 5.31
N THR A 22 -8.23 -18.13 4.30
CA THR A 22 -9.54 -18.36 3.67
C THR A 22 -9.67 -19.71 2.98
N LYS A 23 -8.58 -20.46 2.81
CA LYS A 23 -8.48 -21.71 2.04
C LYS A 23 -8.82 -21.57 0.55
N ARG A 24 -9.02 -20.37 0.05
CA ARG A 24 -9.17 -20.09 -1.38
C ARG A 24 -7.80 -20.01 -2.04
N ASN A 25 -7.71 -20.35 -3.32
CA ASN A 25 -6.45 -20.24 -4.04
C ASN A 25 -5.92 -18.81 -3.99
N VAL A 26 -4.67 -18.66 -3.58
CA VAL A 26 -3.94 -17.40 -3.51
C VAL A 26 -2.76 -17.45 -4.45
N LEU A 27 -2.60 -16.41 -5.26
CA LEU A 27 -1.41 -16.21 -6.09
C LEU A 27 -0.65 -14.99 -5.56
N CYS A 28 0.52 -15.22 -4.98
CA CYS A 28 1.45 -14.17 -4.60
C CYS A 28 2.31 -13.75 -5.78
N VAL A 29 2.47 -12.44 -5.99
CA VAL A 29 3.28 -11.92 -7.09
C VAL A 29 4.38 -11.04 -6.56
N GLU A 30 5.60 -11.33 -6.98
CA GLU A 30 6.75 -10.47 -6.80
C GLU A 30 6.94 -9.66 -8.09
N MET A 31 7.05 -8.34 -7.96
CA MET A 31 7.17 -7.42 -9.11
C MET A 31 8.23 -6.36 -8.79
N PRO A 32 9.52 -6.74 -8.76
CA PRO A 32 10.58 -5.78 -8.53
C PRO A 32 10.63 -4.75 -9.68
N ILE A 33 10.88 -3.49 -9.34
CA ILE A 33 11.21 -2.39 -10.24
C ILE A 33 12.33 -1.63 -9.58
N ASN A 34 13.58 -1.92 -9.95
CA ASN A 34 14.81 -1.35 -9.39
C ASN A 34 14.81 -1.38 -7.84
N GLN A 35 14.29 -2.46 -7.26
CA GLN A 35 14.03 -2.58 -5.85
C GLN A 35 15.23 -3.15 -5.10
N GLU A 36 15.43 -2.75 -3.85
CA GLU A 36 16.52 -3.22 -3.02
C GLU A 36 16.51 -4.74 -2.81
N LYS A 37 17.72 -5.31 -2.82
CA LYS A 37 17.91 -6.76 -2.67
C LYS A 37 17.33 -7.31 -1.37
N ASP A 38 17.36 -6.53 -0.29
CA ASP A 38 16.88 -6.96 1.03
C ASP A 38 15.35 -7.04 1.07
N GLN A 39 14.64 -6.09 0.44
CA GLN A 39 13.18 -6.14 0.31
C GLN A 39 12.75 -7.36 -0.52
N VAL A 40 13.42 -7.59 -1.66
CA VAL A 40 13.16 -8.75 -2.51
C VAL A 40 13.45 -10.05 -1.75
N SER A 41 14.52 -10.09 -0.92
CA SER A 41 14.85 -11.25 -0.10
C SER A 41 13.77 -11.54 0.96
N ARG A 42 13.28 -10.51 1.68
CA ARG A 42 12.19 -10.65 2.65
C ARG A 42 10.89 -11.15 2.01
N SER A 43 10.53 -10.59 0.85
CA SER A 43 9.38 -11.03 0.06
C SER A 43 9.46 -12.53 -0.27
N LYS A 44 10.59 -12.99 -0.80
CA LYS A 44 10.83 -14.40 -1.14
C LYS A 44 10.72 -15.31 0.08
N LYS A 45 11.36 -14.96 1.19
CA LYS A 45 11.31 -15.74 2.44
C LYS A 45 9.87 -15.86 2.94
N HIS A 46 9.08 -14.79 2.90
CA HIS A 46 7.68 -14.83 3.31
C HIS A 46 6.82 -15.70 2.40
N ILE A 47 6.99 -15.62 1.09
CA ILE A 47 6.29 -16.48 0.13
C ILE A 47 6.63 -17.96 0.36
N GLU A 48 7.90 -18.28 0.59
CA GLU A 48 8.32 -19.65 0.91
C GLU A 48 7.69 -20.13 2.23
N TRP A 49 7.64 -19.27 3.25
CA TRP A 49 6.97 -19.57 4.51
C TRP A 49 5.46 -19.81 4.30
N LEU A 50 4.78 -18.97 3.52
CA LEU A 50 3.37 -19.16 3.18
C LEU A 50 3.13 -20.50 2.47
N LYS A 51 3.94 -20.84 1.46
CA LYS A 51 3.81 -22.08 0.68
C LYS A 51 4.05 -23.33 1.52
N LYS A 52 4.93 -23.24 2.53
CA LYS A 52 5.15 -24.34 3.50
C LYS A 52 3.96 -24.53 4.43
N LYS A 53 3.31 -23.44 4.84
CA LYS A 53 2.20 -23.46 5.81
C LYS A 53 0.83 -23.68 5.15
N TYR A 54 0.65 -23.25 3.92
CA TYR A 54 -0.65 -23.24 3.23
C TYR A 54 -0.56 -23.84 1.83
N SER A 55 -1.25 -24.96 1.60
CA SER A 55 -1.26 -25.67 0.31
C SER A 55 -2.01 -24.94 -0.81
N ASN A 56 -2.81 -23.94 -0.47
CA ASN A 56 -3.59 -23.10 -1.41
C ASN A 56 -2.84 -21.88 -1.92
N VAL A 57 -1.55 -21.72 -1.58
CA VAL A 57 -0.71 -20.60 -2.00
C VAL A 57 0.21 -21.00 -3.14
N SER A 58 0.24 -20.21 -4.18
CA SER A 58 1.18 -20.28 -5.30
C SER A 58 1.87 -18.92 -5.51
N SER A 59 2.96 -18.88 -6.25
CA SER A 59 3.67 -17.63 -6.52
C SER A 59 4.21 -17.55 -7.95
N ILE A 60 4.35 -16.33 -8.43
CA ILE A 60 5.10 -15.98 -9.64
C ILE A 60 6.01 -14.78 -9.36
N ASN A 61 7.10 -14.69 -10.11
CA ASN A 61 7.98 -13.53 -10.10
C ASN A 61 8.00 -12.91 -11.49
N ILE A 62 7.86 -11.58 -11.56
CA ILE A 62 7.83 -10.82 -12.82
C ILE A 62 8.67 -9.56 -12.61
N SER A 63 9.86 -9.48 -13.22
CA SER A 63 10.56 -8.20 -13.27
C SER A 63 9.82 -7.24 -14.19
N LEU A 64 9.61 -6.03 -13.71
CA LEU A 64 9.06 -4.91 -14.46
C LEU A 64 10.12 -3.85 -14.78
N ASP A 65 11.40 -4.13 -14.51
CA ASP A 65 12.52 -3.19 -14.71
C ASP A 65 12.54 -2.69 -16.16
N ASN A 66 12.65 -3.58 -17.13
CA ASN A 66 12.68 -3.20 -18.55
C ASN A 66 11.43 -2.41 -19.00
N THR A 67 10.26 -2.73 -18.43
CA THR A 67 9.01 -2.01 -18.73
C THR A 67 9.08 -0.58 -18.22
N PHE A 68 9.60 -0.40 -17.00
CA PHE A 68 9.76 0.91 -16.39
C PHE A 68 10.81 1.73 -17.12
N ASP A 69 11.96 1.13 -17.46
CA ASP A 69 13.04 1.78 -18.20
C ASP A 69 12.57 2.25 -19.59
N SER A 70 11.84 1.40 -20.33
CA SER A 70 11.25 1.77 -21.61
C SER A 70 10.22 2.89 -21.50
N PHE A 71 9.48 2.95 -20.38
CA PHE A 71 8.58 4.07 -20.10
C PHE A 71 9.35 5.37 -19.89
N ILE A 72 10.44 5.35 -19.11
CA ILE A 72 11.30 6.52 -18.88
C ILE A 72 11.90 7.03 -20.19
N GLU A 73 12.40 6.13 -21.05
CA GLU A 73 12.96 6.48 -22.36
C GLU A 73 11.92 7.14 -23.29
N SER A 74 10.63 6.88 -23.08
CA SER A 74 9.55 7.39 -23.93
C SER A 74 9.03 8.78 -23.53
N ILE A 75 9.41 9.28 -22.35
CA ILE A 75 8.94 10.56 -21.83
C ILE A 75 10.06 11.63 -21.87
N PRO A 76 9.73 12.95 -21.93
CA PRO A 76 10.74 14.00 -21.85
C PRO A 76 11.50 13.95 -20.52
N GLU A 77 12.82 14.19 -20.57
CA GLU A 77 13.64 14.30 -19.34
C GLU A 77 13.23 15.56 -18.57
N VAL A 78 12.83 15.37 -17.30
CA VAL A 78 12.49 16.45 -16.36
C VAL A 78 13.25 16.19 -15.06
N LYS A 79 14.05 17.17 -14.62
CA LYS A 79 14.81 17.09 -13.36
C LYS A 79 14.11 17.93 -12.30
N SER A 80 13.25 17.30 -11.50
CA SER A 80 12.59 17.94 -10.36
C SER A 80 12.06 16.91 -9.37
N SER A 81 11.80 17.34 -8.14
CA SER A 81 11.19 16.49 -7.10
C SER A 81 9.79 15.99 -7.48
N GLU A 82 9.05 16.78 -8.27
CA GLU A 82 7.74 16.38 -8.80
C GLU A 82 7.87 15.25 -9.82
N ASN A 83 8.96 15.20 -10.58
CA ASN A 83 9.25 14.09 -11.48
C ASN A 83 9.55 12.81 -10.70
N ASP A 84 10.33 12.89 -9.62
CA ASP A 84 10.67 11.73 -8.79
C ASP A 84 9.42 11.12 -8.17
N LEU A 85 8.51 11.94 -7.63
CA LEU A 85 7.21 11.49 -7.14
C LEU A 85 6.35 10.88 -8.26
N SER A 86 6.38 11.47 -9.45
CA SER A 86 5.64 10.96 -10.62
C SER A 86 6.17 9.59 -11.05
N LEU A 87 7.47 9.37 -11.02
CA LEU A 87 8.10 8.09 -11.32
C LEU A 87 7.80 7.04 -10.23
N ALA A 88 7.84 7.41 -8.94
CA ALA A 88 7.41 6.54 -7.84
C ALA A 88 5.96 6.08 -8.04
N ASN A 89 5.04 7.00 -8.32
CA ASN A 89 3.65 6.68 -8.64
C ASN A 89 3.52 5.81 -9.90
N THR A 90 4.40 5.97 -10.88
CA THR A 90 4.41 5.15 -12.10
C THR A 90 4.81 3.71 -11.79
N ARG A 91 5.83 3.49 -10.94
CA ARG A 91 6.19 2.14 -10.46
C ARG A 91 4.98 1.45 -9.80
N SER A 92 4.24 2.14 -8.94
CA SER A 92 3.03 1.62 -8.30
C SER A 92 1.95 1.25 -9.33
N ARG A 93 1.70 2.11 -10.33
CA ARG A 93 0.71 1.85 -11.39
C ARG A 93 1.09 0.71 -12.32
N LEU A 94 2.36 0.55 -12.67
CA LEU A 94 2.82 -0.61 -13.47
C LEU A 94 2.58 -1.92 -12.73
N ARG A 95 2.81 -1.96 -11.42
CA ARG A 95 2.46 -3.12 -10.60
C ARG A 95 0.96 -3.40 -10.62
N MET A 96 0.12 -2.38 -10.50
CA MET A 96 -1.34 -2.53 -10.60
C MET A 96 -1.76 -3.10 -11.97
N VAL A 97 -1.20 -2.61 -13.07
CA VAL A 97 -1.48 -3.13 -14.43
C VAL A 97 -1.16 -4.63 -14.50
N ALA A 98 0.02 -5.05 -14.01
CA ALA A 98 0.40 -6.45 -13.99
C ALA A 98 -0.54 -7.30 -13.12
N LEU A 99 -0.94 -6.79 -11.94
CA LEU A 99 -1.91 -7.46 -11.07
C LEU A 99 -3.24 -7.69 -11.78
N TYR A 100 -3.81 -6.68 -12.44
CA TYR A 100 -5.08 -6.81 -13.14
C TYR A 100 -5.00 -7.66 -14.40
N TYR A 101 -3.85 -7.71 -15.07
CA TYR A 101 -3.63 -8.67 -16.17
C TYR A 101 -3.81 -10.11 -15.67
N PHE A 102 -3.11 -10.51 -14.60
CA PHE A 102 -3.22 -11.86 -14.06
C PHE A 102 -4.55 -12.15 -13.39
N SER A 103 -5.12 -11.14 -12.72
CA SER A 103 -6.45 -11.20 -12.12
C SER A 103 -7.50 -11.56 -13.18
N SER A 104 -7.50 -10.86 -14.30
CA SER A 104 -8.39 -11.13 -15.43
C SER A 104 -8.17 -12.51 -16.03
N LEU A 105 -6.90 -12.89 -16.27
CA LEU A 105 -6.52 -14.20 -16.83
C LEU A 105 -6.97 -15.36 -15.93
N LYS A 106 -6.86 -15.22 -14.61
CA LYS A 106 -7.17 -16.27 -13.63
C LYS A 106 -8.58 -16.16 -13.05
N LYS A 107 -9.33 -15.09 -13.35
CA LYS A 107 -10.62 -14.73 -12.72
C LYS A 107 -10.50 -14.61 -11.19
N TYR A 108 -9.49 -13.88 -10.74
CA TYR A 108 -9.16 -13.62 -9.34
C TYR A 108 -9.48 -12.17 -8.98
N LEU A 109 -9.64 -11.88 -7.69
CA LEU A 109 -9.75 -10.52 -7.17
C LEU A 109 -8.36 -10.01 -6.77
N VAL A 110 -8.08 -8.75 -7.08
CA VAL A 110 -6.89 -8.05 -6.59
C VAL A 110 -7.12 -7.60 -5.15
N VAL A 111 -6.19 -7.97 -4.27
CA VAL A 111 -6.30 -7.68 -2.83
C VAL A 111 -5.35 -6.55 -2.44
N GLY A 112 -5.90 -5.50 -1.82
CA GLY A 112 -5.16 -4.36 -1.29
C GLY A 112 -4.47 -4.64 0.03
N THR A 113 -3.46 -3.82 0.36
CA THR A 113 -2.69 -3.87 1.60
C THR A 113 -2.72 -2.58 2.38
N GLY A 114 -3.48 -1.60 1.93
CA GLY A 114 -3.64 -0.36 2.66
C GLY A 114 -4.28 -0.63 4.01
N ASN A 115 -3.68 -0.09 5.07
CA ASN A 115 -4.24 -0.07 6.41
C ASN A 115 -5.02 1.22 6.66
N LYS A 116 -5.69 1.29 7.78
CA LYS A 116 -6.57 2.42 8.13
C LYS A 116 -5.83 3.75 8.20
N VAL A 117 -4.60 3.76 8.72
CA VAL A 117 -3.80 4.98 8.87
C VAL A 117 -3.38 5.52 7.52
N GLU A 118 -2.79 4.66 6.69
CA GLU A 118 -2.25 5.03 5.39
C GLU A 118 -3.34 5.40 4.40
N ASP A 119 -4.29 4.50 4.14
CA ASP A 119 -5.27 4.68 3.07
C ASP A 119 -6.37 5.68 3.45
N PHE A 120 -6.99 5.50 4.61
CA PHE A 120 -8.17 6.28 4.99
C PHE A 120 -7.88 7.40 5.99
N GLY A 121 -6.71 7.34 6.67
CA GLY A 121 -6.23 8.40 7.55
C GLY A 121 -5.61 9.55 6.78
N ILE A 122 -4.53 9.29 6.07
CA ILE A 122 -3.72 10.34 5.41
C ILE A 122 -3.67 10.24 3.88
N GLY A 123 -4.20 9.17 3.28
CA GLY A 123 -4.17 8.94 1.82
C GLY A 123 -2.74 8.75 1.27
N PHE A 124 -1.90 8.07 2.04
CA PHE A 124 -0.50 7.78 1.69
C PHE A 124 -0.43 6.56 0.78
N TYR A 125 -0.93 6.70 -0.42
CA TYR A 125 -0.92 5.69 -1.47
C TYR A 125 -1.07 6.33 -2.85
N THR A 126 -0.76 5.58 -3.90
CA THR A 126 -0.96 6.01 -5.29
C THR A 126 -2.36 5.64 -5.76
N LYS A 127 -3.18 6.65 -6.07
CA LYS A 127 -4.49 6.42 -6.70
C LYS A 127 -4.30 5.68 -8.03
N TYR A 128 -5.02 4.57 -8.19
CA TYR A 128 -4.90 3.65 -9.34
C TYR A 128 -3.50 2.97 -9.47
N GLY A 129 -2.75 2.94 -8.37
CA GLY A 129 -1.57 2.11 -8.20
C GLY A 129 -1.86 1.04 -7.15
N ASP A 130 -1.22 1.13 -6.00
CA ASP A 130 -1.49 0.27 -4.83
C ASP A 130 -2.90 0.44 -4.25
N GLY A 131 -3.54 1.62 -4.44
CA GLY A 131 -4.96 1.84 -4.16
C GLY A 131 -5.93 1.30 -5.23
N GLY A 132 -5.43 0.77 -6.35
CA GLY A 132 -6.25 0.14 -7.39
C GLY A 132 -6.48 -1.34 -7.09
N VAL A 133 -7.50 -1.66 -6.29
CA VAL A 133 -7.78 -3.00 -5.78
C VAL A 133 -9.27 -3.31 -5.76
N ASP A 134 -9.62 -4.60 -5.67
CA ASP A 134 -11.02 -5.05 -5.60
C ASP A 134 -11.51 -5.22 -4.15
N ILE A 135 -10.61 -5.57 -3.23
CA ILE A 135 -10.90 -5.73 -1.80
C ILE A 135 -9.72 -5.28 -0.94
N SER A 136 -9.99 -4.76 0.26
CA SER A 136 -8.98 -4.27 1.21
C SER A 136 -9.19 -4.87 2.60
N PRO A 137 -8.65 -6.08 2.88
CA PRO A 137 -8.95 -6.84 4.10
C PRO A 137 -8.48 -6.19 5.39
N ILE A 138 -7.44 -5.33 5.32
CA ILE A 138 -6.83 -4.67 6.50
C ILE A 138 -7.13 -3.17 6.56
N ALA A 139 -8.04 -2.67 5.73
CA ALA A 139 -8.36 -1.24 5.62
C ALA A 139 -8.95 -0.61 6.90
N ASP A 140 -9.53 -1.41 7.79
CA ASP A 140 -10.05 -0.94 9.09
C ASP A 140 -9.09 -1.22 10.26
N LEU A 141 -7.91 -1.79 10.00
CA LEU A 141 -6.88 -2.03 11.00
C LEU A 141 -5.92 -0.83 11.12
N LEU A 142 -5.62 -0.43 12.33
CA LEU A 142 -4.51 0.49 12.62
C LEU A 142 -3.17 -0.21 12.33
N LYS A 143 -2.08 0.56 12.17
CA LYS A 143 -0.75 -0.02 11.96
C LYS A 143 -0.31 -0.90 13.14
N SER A 144 -0.63 -0.48 14.36
CA SER A 144 -0.44 -1.25 15.59
C SER A 144 -1.18 -2.59 15.57
N ASP A 145 -2.43 -2.62 15.06
CA ASP A 145 -3.21 -3.86 14.90
C ASP A 145 -2.57 -4.80 13.87
N VAL A 146 -2.06 -4.24 12.78
CA VAL A 146 -1.34 -5.01 11.74
C VAL A 146 -0.14 -5.74 12.34
N TYR A 147 0.68 -5.05 13.15
CA TYR A 147 1.82 -5.68 13.84
C TYR A 147 1.40 -6.73 14.85
N ASN A 148 0.34 -6.48 15.62
CA ASN A 148 -0.19 -7.43 16.60
C ASN A 148 -0.68 -8.72 15.92
N LEU A 149 -1.42 -8.59 14.82
CA LEU A 149 -1.88 -9.73 14.04
C LEU A 149 -0.73 -10.44 13.32
N ALA A 150 0.26 -9.72 12.82
CA ALA A 150 1.45 -10.33 12.22
C ALA A 150 2.19 -11.23 13.22
N LYS A 151 2.35 -10.78 14.47
CA LYS A 151 2.92 -11.57 15.57
C LYS A 151 2.03 -12.79 15.90
N PHE A 152 0.71 -12.60 15.99
CA PHE A 152 -0.24 -13.69 16.26
C PHE A 152 -0.17 -14.82 15.22
N TYR A 153 -0.04 -14.47 13.93
CA TYR A 153 0.10 -15.46 12.85
C TYR A 153 1.50 -16.04 12.73
N ASN A 154 2.46 -15.60 13.55
CA ASN A 154 3.89 -15.99 13.51
C ASN A 154 4.52 -15.69 12.13
N ILE A 155 4.24 -14.51 11.59
CA ILE A 155 4.94 -14.01 10.40
C ILE A 155 6.43 -13.87 10.75
N ILE A 156 7.29 -14.11 9.77
CA ILE A 156 8.75 -14.14 9.99
C ILE A 156 9.27 -12.82 10.58
N ASN A 157 10.18 -12.93 11.54
CA ASN A 157 10.69 -11.77 12.29
C ASN A 157 11.36 -10.73 11.40
N GLU A 158 12.05 -11.14 10.35
CA GLU A 158 12.68 -10.21 9.40
C GLU A 158 11.70 -9.24 8.75
N ILE A 159 10.40 -9.58 8.70
CA ILE A 159 9.35 -8.67 8.22
C ILE A 159 8.82 -7.81 9.37
N ILE A 160 8.62 -8.39 10.56
CA ILE A 160 8.08 -7.67 11.72
C ILE A 160 9.05 -6.58 12.18
N GLU A 161 10.36 -6.84 12.11
CA GLU A 161 11.43 -5.93 12.55
C GLU A 161 11.87 -4.95 11.46
N ALA A 162 11.41 -5.13 10.21
CA ALA A 162 11.77 -4.25 9.11
C ALA A 162 11.10 -2.86 9.26
N THR A 163 11.89 -1.81 9.06
CA THR A 163 11.36 -0.44 9.00
C THR A 163 10.34 -0.32 7.86
N PRO A 164 9.16 0.28 8.10
CA PRO A 164 8.18 0.54 7.06
C PRO A 164 8.73 1.43 5.95
N THR A 165 8.59 0.97 4.72
CA THR A 165 8.95 1.74 3.52
C THR A 165 8.10 1.29 2.34
N ASP A 166 7.69 2.25 1.50
CA ASP A 166 6.96 1.97 0.27
C ASP A 166 7.84 1.33 -0.83
N GLY A 167 9.18 1.44 -0.69
CA GLY A 167 10.16 0.87 -1.63
C GLY A 167 10.05 1.47 -3.04
N LEU A 168 9.60 2.71 -3.15
CA LEU A 168 9.40 3.43 -4.42
C LEU A 168 10.51 4.45 -4.71
N TRP A 169 11.39 4.71 -3.75
CA TRP A 169 12.45 5.72 -3.79
C TRP A 169 13.83 5.06 -3.81
N ASP A 170 14.77 5.75 -4.44
CA ASP A 170 16.15 5.26 -4.59
C ASP A 170 17.06 5.65 -3.39
N ASP A 171 16.55 6.39 -2.39
CA ASP A 171 17.28 6.93 -1.24
C ASP A 171 16.93 6.26 0.12
N ASN A 172 16.20 5.15 0.09
CA ASN A 172 15.86 4.34 1.26
C ASN A 172 15.12 5.08 2.39
N ARG A 173 14.45 6.18 2.08
CA ARG A 173 13.62 6.88 3.05
C ARG A 173 12.53 5.96 3.58
N ASN A 174 12.25 6.07 4.88
CA ASN A 174 11.12 5.37 5.49
C ASN A 174 9.83 6.20 5.39
N ASP A 175 8.70 5.55 5.66
CA ASP A 175 7.38 6.18 5.54
C ASP A 175 7.20 7.30 6.57
N GLU A 176 7.66 7.11 7.83
CA GLU A 176 7.53 8.11 8.89
C GLU A 176 8.33 9.38 8.60
N ASP A 177 9.54 9.25 8.01
CA ASP A 177 10.33 10.40 7.57
C ASP A 177 9.63 11.19 6.45
N GLN A 178 8.98 10.50 5.52
CA GLN A 178 8.23 11.12 4.43
C GLN A 178 6.98 11.86 4.95
N ILE A 179 6.30 11.28 5.94
CA ILE A 179 5.06 11.81 6.53
C ILE A 179 5.37 12.95 7.51
N GLY A 180 6.49 12.86 8.24
CA GLY A 180 6.89 13.78 9.31
C GLY A 180 6.26 13.46 10.67
N ALA A 181 5.71 12.26 10.83
CA ALA A 181 5.13 11.74 12.06
C ALA A 181 5.21 10.21 12.12
N SER A 182 5.30 9.65 13.33
CA SER A 182 5.25 8.20 13.51
C SER A 182 3.83 7.66 13.35
N TYR A 183 3.72 6.34 13.09
CA TYR A 183 2.40 5.70 13.02
C TYR A 183 1.62 5.81 14.33
N GLU A 184 2.29 5.69 15.49
CA GLU A 184 1.66 5.86 16.79
C GLU A 184 1.09 7.27 16.98
N GLU A 185 1.86 8.30 16.59
CA GLU A 185 1.41 9.69 16.61
C GLU A 185 0.21 9.92 15.68
N LEU A 186 0.22 9.32 14.47
CA LEU A 186 -0.88 9.42 13.52
C LEU A 186 -2.15 8.72 14.02
N GLU A 187 -2.04 7.54 14.62
CA GLU A 187 -3.16 6.82 15.22
C GLU A 187 -3.82 7.68 16.32
N LYS A 188 -3.01 8.32 17.15
CA LYS A 188 -3.50 9.26 18.17
C LYS A 188 -4.17 10.49 17.53
N ALA A 189 -3.55 11.07 16.51
CA ALA A 189 -4.12 12.21 15.79
C ALA A 189 -5.46 11.88 15.13
N MET A 190 -5.63 10.66 14.61
CA MET A 190 -6.91 10.19 14.07
C MET A 190 -8.01 10.14 15.12
N GLN A 191 -7.70 9.67 16.35
CA GLN A 191 -8.64 9.63 17.45
C GLN A 191 -9.03 11.05 17.90
N ILE A 192 -8.04 11.93 18.04
CA ILE A 192 -8.22 13.33 18.46
C ILE A 192 -9.02 14.12 17.42
N ALA A 193 -8.80 13.87 16.12
CA ALA A 193 -9.48 14.61 15.06
C ALA A 193 -11.01 14.49 15.11
N HIS A 194 -11.54 13.46 15.76
CA HIS A 194 -12.96 13.21 15.96
C HIS A 194 -13.48 13.68 17.33
N ASN A 195 -12.59 14.11 18.25
CA ASN A 195 -12.94 14.52 19.62
C ASN A 195 -12.22 15.81 19.96
N LEU A 196 -12.96 16.90 20.23
CA LEU A 196 -12.39 18.25 20.41
C LEU A 196 -11.98 18.61 21.84
N ASP A 197 -12.15 17.72 22.83
CA ASP A 197 -11.95 18.02 24.26
C ASP A 197 -10.59 17.54 24.82
N TYR A 198 -9.50 17.75 24.06
CA TYR A 198 -8.15 17.39 24.55
C TYR A 198 -7.27 18.62 24.73
N ASP A 199 -6.62 18.71 25.91
CA ASP A 199 -5.47 19.60 26.08
C ASP A 199 -4.25 18.97 25.42
N LEU A 200 -3.87 19.51 24.25
CA LEU A 200 -2.86 18.93 23.38
C LEU A 200 -1.50 19.56 23.63
N SER A 201 -0.48 18.72 23.78
CA SER A 201 0.92 19.16 23.75
C SER A 201 1.27 19.79 22.39
N ASN A 202 2.38 20.54 22.34
CA ASN A 202 2.85 21.19 21.10
C ASN A 202 3.07 20.16 19.97
N ARG A 203 3.63 18.98 20.30
CA ARG A 203 3.86 17.92 19.29
C ARG A 203 2.55 17.32 18.78
N GLU A 204 1.59 17.07 19.64
CA GLU A 204 0.27 16.57 19.24
C GLU A 204 -0.49 17.56 18.35
N GLN A 205 -0.36 18.86 18.61
CA GLN A 205 -0.92 19.92 17.75
C GLN A 205 -0.24 19.92 16.38
N GLU A 206 1.07 19.75 16.33
CA GLU A 206 1.84 19.65 15.08
C GLU A 206 1.40 18.44 14.26
N VAL A 207 1.39 17.25 14.88
CA VAL A 207 0.98 16.00 14.20
C VAL A 207 -0.47 16.06 13.74
N LEU A 208 -1.36 16.65 14.52
CA LEU A 208 -2.76 16.87 14.13
C LEU A 208 -2.88 17.79 12.89
N LYS A 209 -2.00 18.80 12.78
CA LYS A 209 -1.92 19.64 11.57
C LYS A 209 -1.43 18.84 10.36
N ILE A 210 -0.37 18.03 10.52
CA ILE A 210 0.15 17.14 9.47
C ILE A 210 -0.98 16.21 9.01
N TYR A 211 -1.62 15.50 9.93
CA TYR A 211 -2.74 14.60 9.65
C TYR A 211 -3.87 15.29 8.86
N LYS A 212 -4.38 16.43 9.35
CA LYS A 212 -5.46 17.16 8.70
C LYS A 212 -5.08 17.67 7.32
N SER A 213 -3.84 18.13 7.16
CA SER A 213 -3.32 18.60 5.86
C SER A 213 -3.28 17.46 4.84
N LEU A 214 -2.68 16.31 5.20
CA LEU A 214 -2.58 15.15 4.34
C LEU A 214 -3.96 14.55 4.04
N ASN A 215 -4.83 14.39 5.04
CA ASN A 215 -6.20 13.91 4.85
C ASN A 215 -6.97 14.80 3.87
N SER A 216 -6.88 16.13 4.01
CA SER A 216 -7.58 17.07 3.15
C SER A 216 -7.06 17.04 1.71
N SER A 217 -5.75 17.13 1.53
CA SER A 217 -5.12 17.15 0.20
C SER A 217 -5.32 15.84 -0.57
N ASN A 218 -5.29 14.71 0.15
CA ASN A 218 -5.45 13.37 -0.41
C ASN A 218 -6.91 12.87 -0.45
N ARG A 219 -7.88 13.67 0.01
CA ARG A 219 -9.28 13.26 0.11
C ARG A 219 -9.86 12.71 -1.19
N HIS A 220 -9.44 13.24 -2.32
CA HIS A 220 -9.84 12.80 -3.65
C HIS A 220 -9.44 11.34 -3.97
N LYS A 221 -8.49 10.78 -3.25
CA LYS A 221 -8.09 9.37 -3.39
C LYS A 221 -9.05 8.44 -2.64
N MET A 222 -9.54 8.87 -1.47
CA MET A 222 -10.33 8.09 -0.53
C MET A 222 -11.82 8.09 -0.85
N LEU A 223 -12.31 9.11 -1.56
CA LEU A 223 -13.72 9.25 -1.89
C LEU A 223 -14.05 8.66 -3.27
N PRO A 224 -15.31 8.24 -3.48
CA PRO A 224 -15.78 7.87 -4.80
C PRO A 224 -15.54 9.00 -5.83
N ILE A 225 -15.38 8.63 -7.10
CA ILE A 225 -15.20 9.60 -8.18
C ILE A 225 -16.42 10.52 -8.21
N PRO A 226 -16.23 11.86 -8.17
CA PRO A 226 -17.34 12.80 -8.26
C PRO A 226 -18.10 12.66 -9.57
N ILE A 227 -19.42 12.55 -9.49
CA ILE A 227 -20.30 12.45 -10.65
C ILE A 227 -21.05 13.79 -10.80
N CYS A 228 -20.99 14.39 -11.98
CA CYS A 228 -21.81 15.54 -12.33
C CYS A 228 -23.29 15.08 -12.44
N LYS A 229 -24.14 15.52 -11.50
CA LYS A 229 -25.57 15.24 -11.54
C LYS A 229 -26.25 16.23 -12.45
N ILE A 230 -26.79 15.76 -13.58
CA ILE A 230 -27.56 16.59 -14.51
C ILE A 230 -28.98 16.71 -13.98
N PRO A 231 -29.54 17.94 -13.81
CA PRO A 231 -30.93 18.13 -13.41
C PRO A 231 -31.88 17.46 -14.42
N LYS A 232 -32.97 16.87 -13.91
CA LYS A 232 -33.92 16.10 -14.74
C LYS A 232 -34.51 16.91 -15.90
N ASP A 233 -34.66 18.21 -15.73
CA ASP A 233 -35.19 19.14 -16.74
C ASP A 233 -34.30 19.30 -17.98
N TYR A 234 -33.02 18.88 -17.90
CA TYR A 234 -32.06 18.89 -19.01
C TYR A 234 -31.85 17.50 -19.66
N ILE A 235 -32.48 16.46 -19.11
CA ILE A 235 -32.40 15.10 -19.67
C ILE A 235 -33.72 14.83 -20.41
N ARG A 236 -33.63 14.64 -21.71
CA ARG A 236 -34.75 14.23 -22.57
C ARG A 236 -34.96 12.74 -22.55
#